data_5c8e86dea80f473e103ca995f94118cf
#
_entry.id   5c8e86dea80f473e103ca995f94118cf
#
_cell.length_a   1.000
_cell.length_b   1.000
_cell.length_c   1.000
_cell.angle_alpha   90.00
_cell.angle_beta   90.00
_cell.angle_gamma   90.00
#
_symmetry.space_group_name_H-M   'P 1'
#
loop_
_entity.id
_entity.type
_entity.pdbx_description
1 polymer ?
#
loop_
_entity_poly.entity_id
_entity_poly.type
_entity_poly.pdbx_seq_one_letter_code
_entity_poly.pdbx_strand_id
1 'polypeptide(L)'
;MRILQAIWPSAVTGGGYVLFFIFISLLFFSFRVDANDILDGGEIQFNGFVTDEAPKWTWQIGSPDQTWSVDTADARTENGQLVFNLRDKGVLPLLEGHLYEVAERGGPGFTPFITFSSNGQPFTVTEGNSTSAQHFRASVPVRDPETGNVSGLLSFTLNQGMAVSAGRQDDGASVPAGMSLVSGQSVTDVQSGTLPQGLKARLSSLLLMNQNFGNGMNAVDNGQVISQGVLADGRVMNLAAAYASVVSNFELRLPAEGTPAAWQAGLNVTVTVQ
;
A
#
# COMPACT_ATOMS: atom_id res chain seq x y z
N MET A 1 35.56 79.65 38.23
CA MET A 1 36.95 79.21 38.23
C MET A 1 37.06 78.06 39.24
N ARG A 2 36.92 76.83 38.79
CA ARG A 2 37.18 75.63 39.59
C ARG A 2 37.93 74.65 38.71
N ILE A 3 39.14 74.38 39.08
CA ILE A 3 40.10 73.52 38.44
C ILE A 3 39.71 72.07 38.75
N LEU A 4 39.43 71.27 37.75
CA LEU A 4 39.30 69.84 37.89
C LEU A 4 40.68 69.21 37.81
N GLN A 5 41.18 68.75 38.95
CA GLN A 5 42.40 67.95 39.03
C GLN A 5 42.09 66.56 38.46
N ALA A 6 42.80 66.23 37.40
CA ALA A 6 42.82 64.86 36.90
C ALA A 6 43.61 63.97 37.86
N ILE A 7 42.94 63.05 38.50
CA ILE A 7 43.54 61.95 39.29
C ILE A 7 44.03 60.92 38.30
N TRP A 8 45.33 60.79 38.12
CA TRP A 8 45.92 59.62 37.46
C TRP A 8 46.06 58.53 38.48
N PRO A 9 45.52 57.34 38.26
CA PRO A 9 45.85 56.18 39.07
C PRO A 9 47.23 55.68 38.65
N SER A 10 48.19 55.82 39.54
CA SER A 10 49.48 55.16 39.46
C SER A 10 49.32 53.66 39.67
N ALA A 11 50.04 52.91 38.87
CA ALA A 11 50.22 51.46 38.91
C ALA A 11 49.12 50.63 38.23
N VAL A 12 49.12 50.69 36.91
CA VAL A 12 48.65 49.51 36.12
C VAL A 12 49.91 48.70 35.81
N THR A 13 50.09 47.63 36.56
CA THR A 13 51.09 46.60 36.26
C THR A 13 50.93 46.10 34.84
N GLY A 14 52.02 45.77 34.11
CA GLY A 14 52.04 45.47 32.68
C GLY A 14 51.04 44.39 32.19
N GLY A 15 50.37 43.64 33.09
CA GLY A 15 49.33 42.69 32.75
C GLY A 15 47.99 43.28 32.28
N GLY A 16 47.68 44.54 32.72
CA GLY A 16 46.46 45.26 32.34
C GLY A 16 46.44 45.65 30.86
N TYR A 17 47.61 46.11 30.37
CA TYR A 17 47.71 46.48 28.95
C TYR A 17 47.65 45.32 28.02
N VAL A 18 48.19 44.13 28.39
CA VAL A 18 48.12 42.94 27.59
C VAL A 18 46.66 42.44 27.49
N LEU A 19 45.91 42.44 28.59
CA LEU A 19 44.49 42.08 28.59
C LEU A 19 43.64 43.10 27.81
N PHE A 20 43.98 44.39 27.90
CA PHE A 20 43.28 45.44 27.15
C PHE A 20 43.53 45.32 25.63
N PHE A 21 44.78 45.04 25.23
CA PHE A 21 45.09 44.79 23.82
C PHE A 21 44.48 43.49 23.29
N ILE A 22 44.40 42.41 24.10
CA ILE A 22 43.73 41.19 23.75
C ILE A 22 42.21 41.43 23.59
N PHE A 23 41.58 42.20 24.48
CA PHE A 23 40.18 42.56 24.40
C PHE A 23 39.86 43.44 23.19
N ILE A 24 40.68 44.42 22.88
CA ILE A 24 40.57 45.23 21.65
C ILE A 24 40.82 44.38 20.42
N SER A 25 41.80 43.47 20.43
CA SER A 25 42.07 42.56 19.34
C SER A 25 40.89 41.60 19.08
N LEU A 26 40.24 41.07 20.12
CA LEU A 26 39.02 40.25 20.01
C LEU A 26 37.84 41.05 19.47
N LEU A 27 37.72 42.34 19.80
CA LEU A 27 36.68 43.21 19.22
C LEU A 27 36.91 43.47 17.73
N PHE A 28 38.14 43.51 17.25
CA PHE A 28 38.45 43.67 15.83
C PHE A 28 38.30 42.34 15.04
N PHE A 29 38.39 41.19 15.71
CA PHE A 29 38.14 39.89 15.06
C PHE A 29 36.67 39.51 15.04
N SER A 30 35.80 40.14 15.84
CA SER A 30 34.38 39.80 15.95
C SER A 30 33.49 40.42 14.87
N PHE A 31 34.01 41.29 14.02
CA PHE A 31 33.25 41.96 12.96
C PHE A 31 33.83 41.73 11.58
N ARG A 32 34.04 40.47 11.22
CA ARG A 32 33.93 40.13 9.84
C ARG A 32 32.48 39.66 9.59
N VAL A 33 31.55 40.58 9.74
CA VAL A 33 30.33 40.55 8.97
C VAL A 33 30.79 40.84 7.54
N ASP A 34 30.76 39.87 6.67
CA ASP A 34 30.95 40.10 5.25
C ASP A 34 29.84 41.05 4.81
N ALA A 35 30.18 42.33 4.76
CA ALA A 35 29.26 43.37 4.31
C ALA A 35 28.83 43.18 2.84
N ASN A 36 29.45 42.28 2.13
CA ASN A 36 29.06 41.91 0.77
C ASN A 36 27.73 41.16 0.71
N ASP A 37 27.42 40.32 1.69
CA ASP A 37 26.12 39.61 1.70
C ASP A 37 24.92 40.52 2.03
N ILE A 38 25.16 41.65 2.65
CA ILE A 38 24.11 42.63 2.99
C ILE A 38 23.86 43.63 1.86
N LEU A 39 24.88 43.85 0.98
CA LEU A 39 24.81 44.82 -0.11
C LEU A 39 24.30 44.22 -1.43
N ASP A 40 24.30 42.89 -1.58
CA ASP A 40 23.80 42.17 -2.76
C ASP A 40 22.32 41.76 -2.65
N GLY A 41 21.54 42.40 -1.79
CA GLY A 41 20.12 42.10 -1.65
C GLY A 41 19.90 40.68 -1.12
N GLY A 42 20.17 40.44 0.15
CA GLY A 42 20.19 39.13 0.77
C GLY A 42 19.02 38.23 0.36
N GLU A 43 19.33 37.05 -0.12
CA GLU A 43 18.36 36.00 -0.44
C GLU A 43 17.77 35.44 0.86
N ILE A 44 16.46 35.57 1.05
CA ILE A 44 15.76 34.91 2.15
C ILE A 44 15.40 33.53 1.65
N GLN A 45 16.08 32.49 2.13
CA GLN A 45 15.74 31.09 1.83
C GLN A 45 14.69 30.61 2.82
N PHE A 46 13.55 30.23 2.29
CA PHE A 46 12.53 29.49 3.04
C PHE A 46 12.80 28.00 2.88
N ASN A 47 13.22 27.36 3.94
CA ASN A 47 13.40 25.92 3.99
C ASN A 47 12.22 25.33 4.79
N GLY A 48 11.50 24.41 4.19
CA GLY A 48 10.40 23.70 4.81
C GLY A 48 10.48 22.22 4.45
N PHE A 49 10.00 21.38 5.33
CA PHE A 49 9.78 19.97 5.02
C PHE A 49 8.32 19.82 4.63
N VAL A 50 8.05 19.18 3.51
CA VAL A 50 6.72 18.67 3.16
C VAL A 50 6.71 17.23 3.66
N THR A 51 6.03 17.00 4.77
CA THR A 51 5.75 15.65 5.24
C THR A 51 4.44 15.23 4.58
N ASP A 52 4.53 14.41 3.56
CA ASP A 52 3.39 13.67 3.04
C ASP A 52 3.35 12.33 3.81
N GLU A 53 2.46 12.22 4.79
CA GLU A 53 2.20 10.94 5.43
C GLU A 53 1.31 10.14 4.48
N ALA A 54 1.94 9.29 3.67
CA ALA A 54 1.22 8.36 2.80
C ALA A 54 0.21 7.54 3.62
N PRO A 55 -0.98 7.29 3.09
CA PRO A 55 -2.00 6.49 3.78
C PRO A 55 -1.46 5.13 4.23
N LYS A 56 -1.62 4.81 5.50
CA LYS A 56 -1.12 3.56 6.09
C LYS A 56 -2.12 2.44 5.87
N TRP A 57 -1.71 1.42 5.15
CA TRP A 57 -2.47 0.20 4.94
C TRP A 57 -2.11 -0.88 5.95
N THR A 58 -3.12 -1.61 6.42
CA THR A 58 -2.97 -2.87 7.17
C THR A 58 -3.30 -4.02 6.24
N TRP A 59 -2.44 -5.05 6.19
CA TRP A 59 -2.59 -6.20 5.30
C TRP A 59 -2.57 -7.50 6.05
N GLN A 60 -3.36 -8.47 5.57
CA GLN A 60 -3.46 -9.82 6.11
C GLN A 60 -3.60 -10.84 4.99
N ILE A 61 -2.87 -11.96 5.10
CA ILE A 61 -3.12 -13.18 4.31
C ILE A 61 -4.26 -13.94 4.99
N GLY A 62 -5.33 -14.22 4.23
CA GLY A 62 -6.55 -14.77 4.80
C GLY A 62 -6.48 -16.27 5.06
N SER A 63 -5.75 -17.04 4.23
CA SER A 63 -5.64 -18.50 4.35
C SER A 63 -4.20 -18.95 4.11
N PRO A 64 -3.28 -18.75 5.10
CA PRO A 64 -1.85 -18.89 4.89
C PRO A 64 -1.44 -20.35 4.54
N ASP A 65 -2.01 -21.33 5.22
CA ASP A 65 -1.63 -22.73 5.06
C ASP A 65 -2.85 -23.61 4.81
N GLN A 66 -2.84 -24.35 3.68
CA GLN A 66 -3.86 -25.29 3.33
C GLN A 66 -3.23 -26.66 3.04
N THR A 67 -3.74 -27.69 3.68
CA THR A 67 -3.34 -29.09 3.41
C THR A 67 -4.51 -29.87 2.86
N TRP A 68 -4.36 -30.39 1.65
CA TRP A 68 -5.40 -31.15 0.98
C TRP A 68 -4.89 -32.53 0.59
N SER A 69 -5.67 -33.58 0.91
CA SER A 69 -5.45 -34.92 0.40
C SER A 69 -6.30 -35.12 -0.82
N VAL A 70 -5.75 -35.82 -1.81
CA VAL A 70 -6.44 -36.27 -3.03
C VAL A 70 -6.22 -37.76 -3.19
N ASP A 71 -7.27 -38.49 -3.63
CA ASP A 71 -7.18 -39.91 -3.96
C ASP A 71 -7.17 -40.06 -5.50
N THR A 72 -6.25 -40.86 -6.02
CA THR A 72 -6.16 -41.13 -7.44
C THR A 72 -7.43 -41.78 -8.00
N ALA A 73 -8.22 -42.46 -7.15
CA ALA A 73 -9.51 -43.02 -7.52
C ALA A 73 -10.56 -41.94 -7.86
N ASP A 74 -10.40 -40.71 -7.32
CA ASP A 74 -11.32 -39.61 -7.58
C ASP A 74 -10.92 -38.78 -8.81
N ALA A 75 -9.75 -39.08 -9.40
CA ALA A 75 -9.26 -38.38 -10.56
C ALA A 75 -9.90 -38.88 -11.85
N ARG A 76 -10.16 -37.95 -12.77
CA ARG A 76 -10.36 -38.31 -14.18
C ARG A 76 -9.05 -38.26 -14.92
N THR A 77 -8.85 -39.17 -15.87
CA THR A 77 -7.64 -39.15 -16.69
C THR A 77 -7.90 -38.39 -17.99
N GLU A 78 -7.09 -37.37 -18.24
CA GLU A 78 -7.12 -36.55 -19.46
C GLU A 78 -5.71 -36.38 -19.99
N ASN A 79 -5.45 -36.75 -21.24
CA ASN A 79 -4.16 -36.54 -21.93
C ASN A 79 -2.93 -36.99 -21.11
N GLY A 80 -3.00 -38.12 -20.40
CA GLY A 80 -1.90 -38.61 -19.56
C GLY A 80 -1.74 -37.88 -18.22
N GLN A 81 -2.72 -37.06 -17.83
CA GLN A 81 -2.78 -36.41 -16.54
C GLN A 81 -3.94 -36.87 -15.70
N LEU A 82 -3.75 -36.96 -14.39
CA LEU A 82 -4.80 -37.11 -13.39
C LEU A 82 -5.33 -35.70 -13.07
N VAL A 83 -6.61 -35.50 -13.25
CA VAL A 83 -7.30 -34.23 -13.02
C VAL A 83 -8.24 -34.38 -11.83
N PHE A 84 -7.94 -33.68 -10.76
CA PHE A 84 -8.70 -33.63 -9.53
C PHE A 84 -9.56 -32.39 -9.46
N ASN A 85 -10.87 -32.54 -9.29
CA ASN A 85 -11.78 -31.44 -9.07
C ASN A 85 -11.80 -31.11 -7.56
N LEU A 86 -11.31 -29.93 -7.17
CA LEU A 86 -11.22 -29.51 -5.78
C LEU A 86 -12.17 -28.32 -5.45
N ARG A 87 -13.32 -28.25 -6.17
CA ARG A 87 -14.32 -27.20 -5.92
C ARG A 87 -14.97 -27.30 -4.54
N ASP A 88 -14.97 -28.48 -3.96
CA ASP A 88 -15.42 -28.80 -2.60
C ASP A 88 -14.58 -28.04 -1.52
N LYS A 89 -13.36 -27.62 -1.84
CA LYS A 89 -12.51 -26.81 -0.93
C LYS A 89 -13.08 -25.42 -0.71
N GLY A 90 -14.09 -25.01 -1.49
CA GLY A 90 -14.84 -23.79 -1.28
C GLY A 90 -14.11 -22.53 -1.72
N VAL A 91 -14.42 -21.44 -1.04
CA VAL A 91 -13.85 -20.11 -1.29
C VAL A 91 -12.89 -19.77 -0.15
N LEU A 92 -11.64 -19.48 -0.50
CA LEU A 92 -10.59 -19.14 0.47
C LEU A 92 -10.20 -17.66 0.34
N PRO A 93 -10.23 -16.88 1.43
CA PRO A 93 -9.61 -15.55 1.45
C PRO A 93 -8.13 -15.65 1.11
N LEU A 94 -7.64 -14.76 0.22
CA LEU A 94 -6.22 -14.73 -0.16
C LEU A 94 -5.51 -13.54 0.46
N LEU A 95 -5.88 -12.32 0.07
CA LEU A 95 -5.32 -11.09 0.61
C LEU A 95 -6.45 -10.15 1.01
N GLU A 96 -6.31 -9.56 2.16
CA GLU A 96 -7.21 -8.53 2.69
C GLU A 96 -6.42 -7.35 3.18
N GLY A 97 -6.95 -6.15 2.98
CA GLY A 97 -6.34 -4.93 3.47
C GLY A 97 -7.36 -3.82 3.68
N HIS A 98 -7.02 -2.89 4.54
CA HIS A 98 -7.78 -1.67 4.75
C HIS A 98 -6.84 -0.54 5.17
N LEU A 99 -7.25 0.68 4.94
CA LEU A 99 -6.56 1.82 5.52
C LEU A 99 -6.69 1.77 7.04
N TYR A 100 -5.59 1.97 7.75
CA TYR A 100 -5.60 2.04 9.21
C TYR A 100 -6.41 3.26 9.70
N GLU A 101 -6.22 4.39 9.05
CA GLU A 101 -6.93 5.64 9.31
C GLU A 101 -7.58 6.14 8.02
N VAL A 102 -8.61 6.96 8.19
CA VAL A 102 -9.23 7.69 7.08
C VAL A 102 -8.20 8.64 6.48
N ALA A 103 -7.96 8.51 5.18
CA ALA A 103 -7.10 9.43 4.44
C ALA A 103 -7.82 10.77 4.24
N GLU A 104 -7.12 11.88 4.51
CA GLU A 104 -7.68 13.22 4.30
C GLU A 104 -8.09 13.41 2.83
N ARG A 105 -7.26 12.93 1.92
CA ARG A 105 -7.48 13.00 0.46
C ARG A 105 -6.98 11.72 -0.20
N GLY A 106 -7.49 11.46 -1.43
CA GLY A 106 -6.87 10.50 -2.33
C GLY A 106 -5.56 11.05 -2.91
N GLY A 107 -4.70 10.17 -3.40
CA GLY A 107 -3.43 10.56 -3.97
C GLY A 107 -2.42 9.41 -3.97
N PRO A 108 -1.13 9.71 -4.02
CA PRO A 108 -0.08 8.70 -3.89
C PRO A 108 -0.26 7.86 -2.63
N GLY A 109 -0.05 6.56 -2.72
CA GLY A 109 -0.22 5.63 -1.61
C GLY A 109 -1.66 5.28 -1.24
N PHE A 110 -2.67 5.98 -1.75
CA PHE A 110 -4.06 5.65 -1.47
C PHE A 110 -4.50 4.36 -2.17
N THR A 111 -4.07 4.13 -3.41
CA THR A 111 -4.41 2.95 -4.19
C THR A 111 -3.18 2.05 -4.31
N PRO A 112 -3.14 0.90 -3.62
CA PRO A 112 -2.00 -0.02 -3.69
C PRO A 112 -1.89 -0.67 -5.06
N PHE A 113 -0.69 -1.03 -5.48
CA PHE A 113 -0.43 -1.90 -6.61
C PHE A 113 -0.21 -3.32 -6.10
N ILE A 114 -1.00 -4.28 -6.59
CA ILE A 114 -1.00 -5.67 -6.12
C ILE A 114 -0.58 -6.59 -7.25
N THR A 115 0.40 -7.42 -6.97
CA THR A 115 0.91 -8.41 -7.92
C THR A 115 0.87 -9.81 -7.33
N PHE A 116 0.57 -10.79 -8.18
CA PHE A 116 0.47 -12.20 -7.81
C PHE A 116 1.57 -12.99 -8.51
N SER A 117 2.21 -13.87 -7.75
CA SER A 117 3.29 -14.72 -8.27
C SER A 117 3.31 -16.09 -7.58
N SER A 118 3.95 -17.03 -8.24
CA SER A 118 4.26 -18.34 -7.68
C SER A 118 5.73 -18.66 -7.97
N ASN A 119 6.50 -18.96 -6.93
CA ASN A 119 7.94 -19.25 -7.07
C ASN A 119 8.71 -18.17 -7.86
N GLY A 120 8.37 -16.88 -7.63
CA GLY A 120 9.01 -15.73 -8.30
C GLY A 120 8.55 -15.49 -9.74
N GLN A 121 7.60 -16.25 -10.28
CA GLN A 121 7.02 -16.05 -11.60
C GLN A 121 5.58 -15.55 -11.49
N PRO A 122 5.14 -14.62 -12.33
CA PRO A 122 3.73 -14.19 -12.37
C PRO A 122 2.80 -15.38 -12.59
N PHE A 123 1.56 -15.28 -12.09
CA PHE A 123 0.53 -16.29 -12.39
C PHE A 123 0.29 -16.39 -13.90
N THR A 124 0.10 -17.61 -14.39
CA THR A 124 -0.33 -17.82 -15.78
C THR A 124 -1.84 -17.64 -15.86
N VAL A 125 -2.28 -16.52 -16.41
CA VAL A 125 -3.71 -16.25 -16.62
C VAL A 125 -4.22 -17.11 -17.76
N THR A 126 -5.28 -17.89 -17.51
CA THR A 126 -5.92 -18.77 -18.48
C THR A 126 -7.26 -18.25 -18.98
N GLU A 127 -7.96 -17.44 -18.16
CA GLU A 127 -9.19 -16.74 -18.52
C GLU A 127 -9.17 -15.34 -17.83
N GLY A 128 -9.64 -14.32 -18.54
CA GLY A 128 -9.58 -12.92 -18.09
C GLY A 128 -8.44 -12.16 -18.77
N ASN A 129 -8.38 -10.82 -18.54
CA ASN A 129 -7.46 -9.98 -19.28
C ASN A 129 -6.07 -9.89 -18.62
N SER A 130 -6.02 -9.92 -17.30
CA SER A 130 -4.79 -9.78 -16.51
C SER A 130 -5.00 -10.21 -15.06
N THR A 131 -3.91 -10.28 -14.30
CA THR A 131 -3.96 -10.51 -12.83
C THR A 131 -4.50 -9.32 -12.03
N SER A 132 -4.66 -8.16 -12.65
CA SER A 132 -5.36 -7.01 -12.05
C SER A 132 -6.86 -6.97 -12.36
N ALA A 133 -7.38 -7.82 -13.27
CA ALA A 133 -8.82 -7.88 -13.52
C ALA A 133 -9.60 -8.26 -12.27
N GLN A 134 -10.82 -7.73 -12.11
CA GLN A 134 -11.71 -8.07 -10.99
C GLN A 134 -11.94 -9.58 -10.85
N HIS A 135 -11.97 -10.29 -11.97
CA HIS A 135 -12.16 -11.71 -12.05
C HIS A 135 -11.23 -12.32 -13.10
N PHE A 136 -10.49 -13.35 -12.73
CA PHE A 136 -9.68 -14.11 -13.67
C PHE A 136 -9.46 -15.54 -13.21
N ARG A 137 -9.16 -16.43 -14.16
CA ARG A 137 -8.69 -17.77 -13.88
C ARG A 137 -7.19 -17.85 -14.15
N ALA A 138 -6.48 -18.49 -13.26
CA ALA A 138 -5.03 -18.63 -13.39
C ALA A 138 -4.59 -20.05 -13.02
N SER A 139 -3.38 -20.39 -13.41
CA SER A 139 -2.68 -21.59 -12.98
C SER A 139 -1.29 -21.26 -12.46
N VAL A 140 -0.84 -22.10 -11.52
CA VAL A 140 0.50 -22.05 -10.94
C VAL A 140 1.14 -23.43 -10.96
N PRO A 141 2.48 -23.52 -11.06
CA PRO A 141 3.17 -24.79 -11.04
C PRO A 141 3.04 -25.46 -9.66
N VAL A 142 2.78 -26.75 -9.70
CA VAL A 142 2.84 -27.64 -8.54
C VAL A 142 4.22 -28.30 -8.54
N ARG A 143 4.83 -28.37 -7.38
CA ARG A 143 6.14 -29.01 -7.19
C ARG A 143 6.04 -30.20 -6.26
N ASP A 144 6.89 -31.16 -6.51
CA ASP A 144 7.18 -32.21 -5.56
C ASP A 144 8.08 -31.59 -4.46
N PRO A 145 7.68 -31.62 -3.19
CA PRO A 145 8.45 -31.03 -2.11
C PRO A 145 9.78 -31.73 -1.83
N GLU A 146 9.93 -33.01 -2.21
CA GLU A 146 11.17 -33.77 -2.00
C GLU A 146 12.23 -33.45 -3.05
N THR A 147 11.82 -33.34 -4.31
CA THR A 147 12.75 -33.12 -5.43
C THR A 147 12.82 -31.67 -5.87
N GLY A 148 11.84 -30.85 -5.52
CA GLY A 148 11.67 -29.46 -5.99
C GLY A 148 11.24 -29.34 -7.44
N ASN A 149 11.09 -30.47 -8.17
CA ASN A 149 10.72 -30.47 -9.58
C ASN A 149 9.25 -30.06 -9.79
N VAL A 150 8.96 -29.41 -10.90
CA VAL A 150 7.57 -29.15 -11.30
C VAL A 150 6.95 -30.48 -11.71
N SER A 151 5.87 -30.84 -11.00
CA SER A 151 5.15 -32.11 -11.19
C SER A 151 3.71 -31.93 -11.63
N GLY A 152 3.22 -30.68 -11.78
CA GLY A 152 1.84 -30.47 -12.19
C GLY A 152 1.43 -28.99 -12.19
N LEU A 153 0.12 -28.77 -12.24
CA LEU A 153 -0.49 -27.45 -12.24
C LEU A 153 -1.67 -27.40 -11.26
N LEU A 154 -1.76 -26.32 -10.49
CA LEU A 154 -2.95 -25.98 -9.73
C LEU A 154 -3.63 -24.78 -10.40
N SER A 155 -4.86 -24.98 -10.86
CA SER A 155 -5.68 -23.92 -11.45
C SER A 155 -6.73 -23.46 -10.45
N PHE A 156 -7.06 -22.18 -10.47
CA PHE A 156 -8.07 -21.58 -9.60
C PHE A 156 -8.68 -20.34 -10.23
N THR A 157 -9.83 -19.93 -9.72
CA THR A 157 -10.45 -18.63 -10.03
C THR A 157 -10.15 -17.67 -8.92
N LEU A 158 -9.68 -16.46 -9.27
CA LEU A 158 -9.50 -15.36 -8.33
C LEU A 158 -10.53 -14.26 -8.59
N ASN A 159 -11.18 -13.82 -7.52
CA ASN A 159 -12.01 -12.62 -7.50
C ASN A 159 -11.42 -11.63 -6.54
N GLN A 160 -11.36 -10.36 -6.94
CA GLN A 160 -10.81 -9.29 -6.13
C GLN A 160 -11.61 -8.02 -6.29
N GLY A 161 -11.53 -7.16 -5.29
CA GLY A 161 -12.17 -5.85 -5.32
C GLY A 161 -11.46 -4.86 -4.41
N MET A 162 -11.52 -3.62 -4.79
CA MET A 162 -11.19 -2.48 -3.96
C MET A 162 -12.45 -1.64 -3.78
N ALA A 163 -12.68 -1.19 -2.55
CA ALA A 163 -13.83 -0.38 -2.20
C ALA A 163 -13.39 0.86 -1.43
N VAL A 164 -14.15 1.93 -1.58
CA VAL A 164 -13.98 3.18 -0.84
C VAL A 164 -15.30 3.68 -0.30
N SER A 165 -15.23 4.47 0.76
CA SER A 165 -16.34 5.31 1.24
C SER A 165 -15.77 6.69 1.57
N ALA A 166 -16.46 7.75 1.16
CA ALA A 166 -16.05 9.12 1.37
C ALA A 166 -16.94 9.81 2.40
N GLY A 167 -16.31 10.50 3.36
CA GLY A 167 -17.06 11.22 4.40
C GLY A 167 -17.46 12.62 4.00
N ARG A 168 -16.62 13.34 3.28
CA ARG A 168 -16.85 14.71 2.83
C ARG A 168 -16.43 14.85 1.38
N GLN A 169 -17.16 15.68 0.67
CA GLN A 169 -16.89 16.03 -0.73
C GLN A 169 -16.99 17.54 -0.89
N ASP A 170 -16.17 18.10 -1.76
CA ASP A 170 -16.33 19.45 -2.24
C ASP A 170 -17.36 19.49 -3.39
N ASP A 171 -17.87 20.67 -3.71
CA ASP A 171 -18.82 20.87 -4.81
C ASP A 171 -18.25 20.29 -6.13
N GLY A 172 -19.04 19.46 -6.78
CA GLY A 172 -18.70 18.81 -8.04
C GLY A 172 -17.91 17.50 -7.91
N ALA A 173 -17.59 17.03 -6.72
CA ALA A 173 -17.05 15.68 -6.53
C ALA A 173 -18.14 14.61 -6.76
N SER A 174 -17.77 13.53 -7.46
CA SER A 174 -18.71 12.49 -7.90
C SER A 174 -18.51 11.16 -7.17
N VAL A 175 -18.45 11.19 -5.85
CA VAL A 175 -18.45 9.96 -5.03
C VAL A 175 -19.74 9.90 -4.24
N PRO A 176 -20.65 8.98 -4.56
CA PRO A 176 -21.91 8.85 -3.85
C PRO A 176 -21.71 8.35 -2.43
N ALA A 177 -22.68 8.61 -1.56
CA ALA A 177 -22.70 8.06 -0.22
C ALA A 177 -22.73 6.53 -0.24
N GLY A 178 -22.05 5.92 0.70
CA GLY A 178 -21.93 4.45 0.79
C GLY A 178 -20.63 3.91 0.23
N MET A 179 -20.55 2.59 0.15
CA MET A 179 -19.41 1.86 -0.41
C MET A 179 -19.52 1.86 -1.94
N SER A 180 -18.53 2.43 -2.60
CA SER A 180 -18.32 2.32 -4.05
C SER A 180 -17.16 1.39 -4.34
N LEU A 181 -17.25 0.59 -5.41
CA LEU A 181 -16.10 -0.14 -5.92
C LEU A 181 -15.18 0.79 -6.71
N VAL A 182 -13.88 0.52 -6.68
CA VAL A 182 -12.88 1.33 -7.40
C VAL A 182 -12.35 0.55 -8.59
N SER A 183 -12.40 1.17 -9.77
CA SER A 183 -11.72 0.69 -10.97
C SER A 183 -10.49 1.52 -11.25
N GLY A 184 -9.32 0.87 -11.30
CA GLY A 184 -8.04 1.55 -11.52
C GLY A 184 -6.86 0.59 -11.44
N GLN A 185 -5.75 1.07 -10.92
CA GLN A 185 -4.48 0.31 -10.90
C GLN A 185 -4.54 -0.98 -10.08
N SER A 186 -5.24 -0.95 -8.93
CA SER A 186 -5.33 -2.12 -8.05
C SER A 186 -6.22 -3.21 -8.62
N VAL A 187 -7.38 -2.82 -9.14
CA VAL A 187 -8.36 -3.73 -9.75
C VAL A 187 -8.92 -3.08 -11.01
N THR A 188 -8.84 -3.77 -12.13
CA THR A 188 -9.36 -3.33 -13.43
C THR A 188 -10.64 -4.07 -13.82
N ASP A 189 -11.32 -3.59 -14.84
CA ASP A 189 -12.53 -4.21 -15.41
C ASP A 189 -13.65 -4.41 -14.38
N VAL A 190 -13.75 -3.49 -13.42
CA VAL A 190 -14.68 -3.60 -12.28
C VAL A 190 -16.12 -3.43 -12.73
N GLN A 191 -16.95 -4.39 -12.34
CA GLN A 191 -18.38 -4.37 -12.55
C GLN A 191 -19.09 -4.73 -11.23
N SER A 192 -19.87 -3.80 -10.70
CA SER A 192 -20.52 -3.97 -9.40
C SER A 192 -21.40 -5.22 -9.30
N GLY A 193 -22.10 -5.58 -10.39
CA GLY A 193 -23.00 -6.74 -10.42
C GLY A 193 -22.31 -8.09 -10.42
N THR A 194 -21.03 -8.18 -10.75
CA THR A 194 -20.29 -9.45 -10.91
C THR A 194 -19.47 -9.86 -9.69
N LEU A 195 -19.24 -8.92 -8.75
CA LEU A 195 -18.48 -9.24 -7.54
C LEU A 195 -19.29 -10.17 -6.62
N PRO A 196 -18.73 -11.30 -6.17
CA PRO A 196 -19.41 -12.22 -5.25
C PRO A 196 -19.92 -11.51 -3.98
N GLN A 197 -21.14 -11.84 -3.55
CA GLN A 197 -21.78 -11.20 -2.40
C GLN A 197 -20.96 -11.33 -1.12
N GLY A 198 -20.31 -12.48 -0.89
CA GLY A 198 -19.43 -12.68 0.27
C GLY A 198 -18.22 -11.74 0.25
N LEU A 199 -17.65 -11.47 -0.93
CA LEU A 199 -16.53 -10.55 -1.10
C LEU A 199 -16.97 -9.09 -0.89
N LYS A 200 -18.16 -8.69 -1.36
CA LYS A 200 -18.75 -7.38 -1.06
C LYS A 200 -18.97 -7.16 0.43
N ALA A 201 -19.54 -8.15 1.12
CA ALA A 201 -19.75 -8.11 2.56
C ALA A 201 -18.41 -7.98 3.32
N ARG A 202 -17.37 -8.66 2.82
CA ARG A 202 -16.05 -8.57 3.42
C ARG A 202 -15.43 -7.17 3.23
N LEU A 203 -15.51 -6.59 2.03
CA LEU A 203 -15.07 -5.22 1.77
C LEU A 203 -15.79 -4.22 2.68
N SER A 204 -17.10 -4.35 2.84
CA SER A 204 -17.89 -3.52 3.77
C SER A 204 -17.38 -3.63 5.21
N SER A 205 -17.09 -4.85 5.68
CA SER A 205 -16.55 -5.08 7.02
C SER A 205 -15.17 -4.48 7.21
N LEU A 206 -14.30 -4.59 6.21
CA LEU A 206 -12.94 -4.02 6.23
C LEU A 206 -12.96 -2.49 6.22
N LEU A 207 -13.89 -1.86 5.48
CA LEU A 207 -14.08 -0.41 5.54
C LEU A 207 -14.39 0.07 6.97
N LEU A 208 -15.21 -0.68 7.70
CA LEU A 208 -15.56 -0.34 9.09
C LEU A 208 -14.40 -0.52 10.09
N MET A 209 -13.31 -1.15 9.70
CA MET A 209 -12.10 -1.27 10.50
C MET A 209 -11.22 -0.02 10.47
N ASN A 210 -11.46 0.91 9.55
CA ASN A 210 -10.75 2.19 9.51
C ASN A 210 -10.97 2.96 10.80
N GLN A 211 -9.91 3.43 11.42
CA GLN A 211 -10.02 4.40 12.51
C GLN A 211 -10.56 5.72 11.96
N ASN A 212 -11.41 6.37 12.74
CA ASN A 212 -12.07 7.62 12.37
C ASN A 212 -13.06 7.50 11.19
N PHE A 213 -13.56 6.29 10.90
CA PHE A 213 -14.71 6.11 10.04
C PHE A 213 -15.91 6.88 10.63
N GLY A 214 -16.14 8.08 10.10
CA GLY A 214 -16.99 9.10 10.73
C GLY A 214 -18.42 9.13 10.22
N ASN A 215 -19.20 10.01 10.83
CA ASN A 215 -20.56 10.32 10.38
C ASN A 215 -20.57 10.80 8.93
N GLY A 216 -21.45 10.25 8.12
CA GLY A 216 -21.54 10.53 6.68
C GLY A 216 -20.83 9.49 5.81
N MET A 217 -19.91 8.70 6.37
CA MET A 217 -19.38 7.50 5.72
C MET A 217 -20.35 6.34 5.94
N ASN A 218 -20.50 5.49 4.94
CA ASN A 218 -21.40 4.35 5.01
C ASN A 218 -20.81 3.18 4.20
N ALA A 219 -20.65 2.02 4.83
CA ALA A 219 -20.13 0.82 4.18
C ALA A 219 -21.20 0.01 3.42
N VAL A 220 -22.45 0.48 3.38
CA VAL A 220 -23.51 -0.16 2.59
C VAL A 220 -23.21 0.02 1.09
N ASP A 221 -23.24 -1.07 0.33
CA ASP A 221 -23.00 -1.07 -1.11
C ASP A 221 -24.03 -0.16 -1.83
N ASN A 222 -23.54 0.87 -2.50
CA ASN A 222 -24.37 1.78 -3.28
C ASN A 222 -24.51 1.35 -4.75
N GLY A 223 -23.88 0.23 -5.13
CA GLY A 223 -23.92 -0.29 -6.50
C GLY A 223 -23.10 0.49 -7.53
N GLN A 224 -22.30 1.45 -7.11
CA GLN A 224 -21.50 2.30 -8.00
C GLN A 224 -20.08 1.79 -8.18
N VAL A 225 -19.50 2.10 -9.35
CA VAL A 225 -18.09 1.95 -9.65
C VAL A 225 -17.53 3.32 -9.95
N ILE A 226 -16.47 3.70 -9.24
CA ILE A 226 -15.78 4.98 -9.44
C ILE A 226 -14.38 4.74 -10.01
N SER A 227 -13.94 5.69 -10.82
CA SER A 227 -12.57 5.68 -11.33
C SER A 227 -11.59 6.13 -10.24
N GLN A 228 -10.44 5.51 -10.17
CA GLN A 228 -9.32 5.96 -9.34
C GLN A 228 -8.97 7.44 -9.59
N GLY A 229 -9.11 7.93 -10.83
CA GLY A 229 -8.87 9.33 -11.17
C GLY A 229 -9.79 10.31 -10.43
N VAL A 230 -11.03 9.91 -10.12
CA VAL A 230 -11.96 10.71 -9.32
C VAL A 230 -11.46 10.87 -7.89
N LEU A 231 -10.85 9.85 -7.33
CA LEU A 231 -10.30 9.89 -5.97
C LEU A 231 -9.05 10.78 -5.88
N ALA A 232 -8.31 10.90 -6.98
CA ALA A 232 -7.06 11.66 -7.05
C ALA A 232 -7.24 13.15 -7.35
N ASP A 233 -8.46 13.63 -7.66
CA ASP A 233 -8.70 15.03 -8.07
C ASP A 233 -8.67 16.04 -6.89
N GLY A 234 -8.54 15.55 -5.66
CA GLY A 234 -8.41 16.36 -4.45
C GLY A 234 -9.71 16.97 -3.92
N ARG A 235 -10.84 16.80 -4.62
CA ARG A 235 -12.17 17.25 -4.17
C ARG A 235 -12.87 16.25 -3.27
N VAL A 236 -12.44 14.99 -3.31
CA VAL A 236 -12.96 13.94 -2.43
C VAL A 236 -12.08 13.85 -1.19
N MET A 237 -12.69 13.97 -0.02
CA MET A 237 -12.00 14.07 1.25
C MET A 237 -12.51 13.01 2.24
N ASN A 238 -11.69 12.71 3.24
CA ASN A 238 -11.99 11.74 4.29
C ASN A 238 -12.35 10.37 3.67
N LEU A 239 -11.37 9.74 3.07
CA LEU A 239 -11.50 8.48 2.35
C LEU A 239 -11.14 7.30 3.24
N ALA A 240 -12.06 6.38 3.42
CA ALA A 240 -11.77 5.01 3.87
C ALA A 240 -11.60 4.11 2.66
N ALA A 241 -10.70 3.15 2.72
CA ALA A 241 -10.48 2.19 1.65
C ALA A 241 -10.25 0.78 2.18
N ALA A 242 -10.67 -0.20 1.40
CA ALA A 242 -10.48 -1.61 1.66
C ALA A 242 -10.22 -2.38 0.38
N TYR A 243 -9.46 -3.45 0.49
CA TYR A 243 -9.21 -4.41 -0.57
C TYR A 243 -9.45 -5.81 -0.04
N ALA A 244 -10.02 -6.68 -0.87
CA ALA A 244 -10.13 -8.10 -0.58
C ALA A 244 -10.03 -8.92 -1.86
N SER A 245 -9.45 -10.12 -1.71
CA SER A 245 -9.42 -11.13 -2.77
C SER A 245 -9.70 -12.52 -2.21
N VAL A 246 -10.30 -13.33 -3.05
CA VAL A 246 -10.63 -14.73 -2.74
C VAL A 246 -10.24 -15.63 -3.91
N VAL A 247 -9.84 -16.85 -3.58
CA VAL A 247 -9.58 -17.90 -4.56
C VAL A 247 -10.59 -19.06 -4.39
N SER A 248 -10.97 -19.67 -5.49
CA SER A 248 -11.99 -20.73 -5.52
C SER A 248 -11.86 -21.59 -6.78
N ASN A 249 -12.75 -22.55 -6.95
CA ASN A 249 -12.83 -23.40 -8.14
C ASN A 249 -11.49 -24.07 -8.49
N PHE A 250 -10.86 -24.66 -7.49
CA PHE A 250 -9.56 -25.30 -7.65
C PHE A 250 -9.65 -26.57 -8.50
N GLU A 251 -8.62 -26.77 -9.34
CA GLU A 251 -8.40 -27.96 -10.12
C GLU A 251 -6.91 -28.30 -10.08
N LEU A 252 -6.57 -29.50 -9.62
CA LEU A 252 -5.19 -29.97 -9.59
C LEU A 252 -4.97 -30.96 -10.75
N ARG A 253 -3.86 -30.78 -11.47
CA ARG A 253 -3.40 -31.67 -12.54
C ARG A 253 -2.03 -32.21 -12.19
N LEU A 254 -1.91 -33.54 -12.14
CA LEU A 254 -0.67 -34.27 -11.90
C LEU A 254 -0.42 -35.28 -13.04
N PRO A 255 0.83 -35.66 -13.31
CA PRO A 255 1.09 -36.74 -14.31
C PRO A 255 0.49 -38.03 -13.83
N ALA A 256 -0.12 -38.81 -14.78
CA ALA A 256 -0.65 -40.14 -14.47
C ALA A 256 0.46 -41.16 -14.24
N GLU A 257 1.60 -40.99 -14.92
CA GLU A 257 2.80 -41.80 -14.69
C GLU A 257 3.76 -41.04 -13.80
N GLY A 258 4.23 -41.68 -12.72
CA GLY A 258 5.13 -41.06 -11.74
C GLY A 258 4.46 -39.96 -10.91
N THR A 259 3.18 -40.13 -10.58
CA THR A 259 2.45 -39.24 -9.66
C THR A 259 3.23 -39.04 -8.37
N PRO A 260 3.56 -37.82 -7.94
CA PRO A 260 4.31 -37.59 -6.71
C PRO A 260 3.47 -37.98 -5.49
N ALA A 261 4.11 -38.50 -4.44
CA ALA A 261 3.44 -38.86 -3.18
C ALA A 261 2.94 -37.62 -2.41
N ALA A 262 3.58 -36.48 -2.62
CA ALA A 262 3.22 -35.20 -2.04
C ALA A 262 3.33 -34.09 -3.11
N TRP A 263 2.58 -33.01 -2.91
CA TRP A 263 2.60 -31.86 -3.81
C TRP A 263 2.49 -30.54 -3.05
N GLN A 264 3.05 -29.51 -3.61
CA GLN A 264 3.02 -28.15 -3.05
C GLN A 264 2.82 -27.11 -4.15
N ALA A 265 1.98 -26.13 -3.88
CA ALA A 265 1.84 -24.93 -4.72
C ALA A 265 1.88 -23.69 -3.84
N GLY A 266 2.66 -22.69 -4.24
CA GLY A 266 2.78 -21.42 -3.52
C GLY A 266 2.01 -20.31 -4.25
N LEU A 267 1.21 -19.55 -3.52
CA LEU A 267 0.59 -18.32 -3.98
C LEU A 267 1.17 -17.15 -3.21
N ASN A 268 1.95 -16.31 -3.88
CA ASN A 268 2.59 -15.14 -3.29
C ASN A 268 1.89 -13.87 -3.76
N VAL A 269 1.69 -12.94 -2.84
CA VAL A 269 1.13 -11.62 -3.12
C VAL A 269 2.13 -10.56 -2.69
N THR A 270 2.40 -9.62 -3.57
CA THR A 270 3.23 -8.44 -3.27
C THR A 270 2.36 -7.21 -3.38
N VAL A 271 2.40 -6.38 -2.33
CA VAL A 271 1.70 -5.09 -2.28
C VAL A 271 2.74 -3.99 -2.32
N THR A 272 2.59 -3.07 -3.25
CA THR A 272 3.42 -1.86 -3.37
C THR A 272 2.53 -0.65 -3.18
N VAL A 273 2.86 0.20 -2.23
CA VAL A 273 2.23 1.51 -1.99
C VAL A 273 3.20 2.56 -2.53
N GLN A 274 2.73 3.42 -3.45
CA GLN A 274 3.54 4.45 -4.13
C GLN A 274 3.12 5.84 -3.71
#